data_c44197bbeff8befaf010632956c992d0
#
_entry.id   c44197bbeff8befaf010632956c992d0
#
_cell.length_a   1.000
_cell.length_b   1.000
_cell.length_c   1.000
_cell.angle_alpha   90.00
_cell.angle_beta   90.00
_cell.angle_gamma   90.00
#
_symmetry.space_group_name_H-M   'P 1'
#
loop_
_entity.id
_entity.type
_entity.pdbx_description
1 polymer ?
#
loop_
_entity_poly.entity_id
_entity_poly.type
_entity_poly.pdbx_seq_one_letter_code
_entity_poly.pdbx_strand_id
1 'polypeptide(L)'
;MKRLRYIMLLAGLMSLSLQTIYAQRITRSFRNTSMSEALTILAKSTKDYRINFMYDELEDFTVTTSIVKRTAPDAIRQIMGFYPMKMTIDGENIFVECTQKTPTKMIGRIVDAHHRPVDFANVALLNVRDSSLINGGVTNENGQFVIPCGARKAIVRVSCVGYHTAVDTYNTGKIGSITLKEATLNLQKVIVKAVRPKTKLTREGFQTQVQGTILSDAGMVADLLKQVPRV
;
A
#
# COMPACT_ATOMS: atom_id res chain seq x y z
N MET A 1 53.90 31.24 -25.13
CA MET A 1 52.59 31.69 -25.65
C MET A 1 51.73 30.54 -26.22
N LYS A 2 52.27 29.59 -26.98
CA LYS A 2 51.47 28.46 -27.54
C LYS A 2 50.88 27.53 -26.45
N ARG A 3 51.62 27.20 -25.39
CA ARG A 3 51.12 26.31 -24.28
C ARG A 3 49.97 26.94 -23.49
N LEU A 4 49.96 28.25 -23.31
CA LEU A 4 48.88 28.95 -22.60
C LEU A 4 47.57 28.97 -23.40
N ARG A 5 47.66 29.04 -24.74
CA ARG A 5 46.52 28.93 -25.66
C ARG A 5 45.90 27.51 -25.62
N TYR A 6 46.71 26.45 -25.52
CA TYR A 6 46.20 25.08 -25.39
C TYR A 6 45.53 24.84 -24.06
N ILE A 7 46.03 25.40 -22.96
CA ILE A 7 45.42 25.29 -21.63
C ILE A 7 44.09 26.03 -21.60
N MET A 8 43.99 27.22 -22.19
CA MET A 8 42.72 27.94 -22.31
C MET A 8 41.70 27.21 -23.19
N LEU A 9 42.15 26.60 -24.30
CA LEU A 9 41.29 25.80 -25.18
C LEU A 9 40.79 24.52 -24.49
N LEU A 10 41.62 23.84 -23.71
CA LEU A 10 41.24 22.66 -22.92
C LEU A 10 40.27 23.01 -21.78
N ALA A 11 40.51 24.14 -21.09
CA ALA A 11 39.60 24.65 -20.05
C ALA A 11 38.25 25.08 -20.65
N GLY A 12 38.22 25.65 -21.83
CA GLY A 12 37.00 25.98 -22.56
C GLY A 12 36.23 24.74 -23.04
N LEU A 13 36.91 23.67 -23.44
CA LEU A 13 36.29 22.40 -23.80
C LEU A 13 35.71 21.68 -22.57
N MET A 14 36.39 21.80 -21.42
CA MET A 14 35.92 21.16 -20.16
C MET A 14 34.73 21.88 -19.54
N SER A 15 34.55 23.18 -19.79
CA SER A 15 33.37 23.93 -19.33
C SER A 15 32.10 23.66 -20.15
N LEU A 16 32.20 23.13 -21.37
CA LEU A 16 31.04 22.75 -22.17
C LEU A 16 30.43 21.41 -21.79
N SER A 17 31.14 20.57 -21.02
CA SER A 17 30.65 19.23 -20.62
C SER A 17 29.82 19.20 -19.33
N LEU A 18 29.64 20.33 -18.64
CA LEU A 18 28.81 20.48 -17.46
C LEU A 18 27.37 20.94 -17.77
N GLN A 19 26.81 20.48 -18.88
CA GLN A 19 25.36 20.58 -19.04
C GLN A 19 24.74 19.54 -18.14
N THR A 20 24.47 19.92 -16.90
CA THR A 20 23.59 19.14 -16.02
C THR A 20 22.24 19.01 -16.74
N ILE A 21 21.94 17.81 -17.21
CA ILE A 21 20.62 17.45 -17.73
C ILE A 21 19.66 17.61 -16.55
N TYR A 22 19.06 18.78 -16.40
CA TYR A 22 17.96 18.98 -15.48
C TYR A 22 16.74 18.26 -16.07
N ALA A 23 16.52 17.00 -15.67
CA ALA A 23 15.28 16.32 -15.98
C ALA A 23 14.11 17.21 -15.54
N GLN A 24 13.22 17.52 -16.46
CA GLN A 24 12.07 18.38 -16.21
C GLN A 24 11.24 17.79 -15.05
N ARG A 25 11.01 18.59 -14.01
CA ARG A 25 10.24 18.17 -12.82
C ARG A 25 8.79 18.60 -12.94
N ILE A 26 7.89 17.66 -12.76
CA ILE A 26 6.45 17.84 -12.88
C ILE A 26 5.84 18.05 -11.49
N THR A 27 4.95 19.04 -11.39
CA THR A 27 4.10 19.26 -10.23
C THR A 27 2.66 19.36 -10.72
N ARG A 28 1.82 18.40 -10.34
CA ARG A 28 0.40 18.29 -10.74
C ARG A 28 -0.40 17.60 -9.65
N SER A 29 -1.67 17.97 -9.54
CA SER A 29 -2.63 17.32 -8.65
C SER A 29 -3.77 16.76 -9.48
N PHE A 30 -4.12 15.52 -9.19
CA PHE A 30 -5.24 14.78 -9.80
C PHE A 30 -6.27 14.49 -8.73
N ARG A 31 -7.55 14.61 -9.06
CA ARG A 31 -8.65 14.26 -8.18
C ARG A 31 -9.71 13.53 -8.99
N ASN A 32 -9.88 12.25 -8.73
CA ASN A 32 -10.84 11.38 -9.42
C ASN A 32 -10.73 11.49 -10.96
N THR A 33 -9.50 11.64 -11.45
CA THR A 33 -9.18 11.78 -12.88
C THR A 33 -8.95 10.39 -13.46
N SER A 34 -9.40 10.10 -14.68
CA SER A 34 -9.07 8.81 -15.31
C SER A 34 -7.57 8.67 -15.55
N MET A 35 -7.06 7.44 -15.52
CA MET A 35 -5.64 7.17 -15.77
C MET A 35 -5.22 7.67 -17.16
N SER A 36 -6.04 7.44 -18.17
CA SER A 36 -5.80 7.87 -19.53
C SER A 36 -5.68 9.40 -19.62
N GLU A 37 -6.56 10.13 -18.94
CA GLU A 37 -6.49 11.59 -18.88
C GLU A 37 -5.26 12.07 -18.10
N ALA A 38 -4.96 11.44 -16.95
CA ALA A 38 -3.78 11.77 -16.16
C ALA A 38 -2.48 11.57 -16.95
N LEU A 39 -2.35 10.46 -17.68
CA LEU A 39 -1.21 10.20 -18.57
C LEU A 39 -1.14 11.21 -19.72
N THR A 40 -2.28 11.61 -20.29
CA THR A 40 -2.33 12.65 -21.32
C THR A 40 -1.83 13.99 -20.78
N ILE A 41 -2.23 14.37 -19.57
CA ILE A 41 -1.75 15.60 -18.91
C ILE A 41 -0.26 15.53 -18.64
N LEU A 42 0.25 14.38 -18.17
CA LEU A 42 1.68 14.18 -17.96
C LEU A 42 2.47 14.23 -19.28
N ALA A 43 1.95 13.63 -20.36
CA ALA A 43 2.56 13.67 -21.67
C ALA A 43 2.73 15.12 -22.19
N LYS A 44 1.74 15.98 -21.96
CA LYS A 44 1.82 17.41 -22.29
C LYS A 44 2.77 18.19 -21.36
N SER A 45 3.05 17.65 -20.18
CA SER A 45 3.89 18.32 -19.17
C SER A 45 5.36 17.92 -19.25
N THR A 46 5.74 16.97 -20.08
CA THR A 46 7.14 16.57 -20.32
C THR A 46 7.53 16.78 -21.77
N LYS A 47 8.80 17.19 -21.99
CA LYS A 47 9.40 17.26 -23.33
C LYS A 47 10.44 16.16 -23.53
N ASP A 48 10.88 15.54 -22.41
CA ASP A 48 11.97 14.56 -22.42
C ASP A 48 11.48 13.15 -22.79
N TYR A 49 10.15 12.90 -22.65
CA TYR A 49 9.57 11.59 -22.87
C TYR A 49 8.30 11.64 -23.70
N ARG A 50 8.10 10.63 -24.53
CA ARG A 50 6.86 10.32 -25.23
C ARG A 50 6.12 9.21 -24.47
N ILE A 51 4.94 9.51 -23.94
CA ILE A 51 4.15 8.56 -23.18
C ILE A 51 3.15 7.87 -24.10
N ASN A 52 3.29 6.55 -24.23
CA ASN A 52 2.48 5.70 -25.11
C ASN A 52 1.61 4.77 -24.26
N PHE A 53 0.30 4.76 -24.51
CA PHE A 53 -0.65 3.91 -23.81
C PHE A 53 -1.92 3.71 -24.64
N MET A 54 -2.70 2.66 -24.32
CA MET A 54 -4.02 2.42 -24.91
C MET A 54 -5.08 3.12 -24.06
N TYR A 55 -5.79 4.11 -24.65
CA TYR A 55 -6.74 4.95 -23.92
C TYR A 55 -7.85 4.12 -23.26
N ASP A 56 -8.51 3.25 -24.03
CA ASP A 56 -9.65 2.45 -23.59
C ASP A 56 -9.30 1.40 -22.53
N GLU A 57 -8.04 0.93 -22.51
CA GLU A 57 -7.58 -0.02 -21.48
C GLU A 57 -7.47 0.63 -20.10
N LEU A 58 -7.18 1.93 -20.04
CA LEU A 58 -6.80 2.64 -18.83
C LEU A 58 -7.85 3.66 -18.34
N GLU A 59 -8.91 3.94 -19.11
CA GLU A 59 -9.88 4.97 -18.76
C GLU A 59 -10.69 4.69 -17.48
N ASP A 60 -10.93 3.40 -17.18
CA ASP A 60 -11.69 2.99 -15.99
C ASP A 60 -10.90 3.15 -14.66
N PHE A 61 -9.56 3.23 -14.76
CA PHE A 61 -8.73 3.42 -13.58
C PHE A 61 -8.69 4.89 -13.17
N THR A 62 -8.98 5.20 -11.93
CA THR A 62 -9.05 6.57 -11.44
C THR A 62 -7.86 6.93 -10.56
N VAL A 63 -7.35 8.14 -10.72
CA VAL A 63 -6.19 8.68 -10.02
C VAL A 63 -6.62 9.83 -9.11
N THR A 64 -6.25 9.73 -7.84
CA THR A 64 -6.31 10.83 -6.88
C THR A 64 -4.97 10.90 -6.18
N THR A 65 -4.12 11.84 -6.56
CA THR A 65 -2.80 12.03 -5.98
C THR A 65 -2.24 13.40 -6.29
N SER A 66 -1.27 13.84 -5.51
CA SER A 66 -0.55 15.09 -5.74
C SER A 66 0.93 14.80 -6.03
N ILE A 67 1.36 15.11 -7.23
CA ILE A 67 2.73 14.97 -7.69
C ILE A 67 3.46 16.28 -7.39
N VAL A 68 4.58 16.21 -6.67
CA VAL A 68 5.39 17.38 -6.34
C VAL A 68 6.83 17.16 -6.79
N LYS A 69 7.29 17.97 -7.74
CA LYS A 69 8.68 18.00 -8.25
C LYS A 69 9.23 16.61 -8.63
N ARG A 70 8.46 15.76 -9.30
CA ARG A 70 8.86 14.42 -9.74
C ARG A 70 9.33 14.44 -11.20
N THR A 71 10.20 13.49 -11.57
CA THR A 71 10.49 13.18 -12.97
C THR A 71 9.29 12.55 -13.65
N ALA A 72 9.21 12.55 -14.98
CA ALA A 72 8.09 11.92 -15.69
C ALA A 72 7.93 10.41 -15.34
N PRO A 73 9.00 9.58 -15.32
CA PRO A 73 8.88 8.19 -14.89
C PRO A 73 8.36 8.03 -13.44
N ASP A 74 8.84 8.85 -12.51
CA ASP A 74 8.42 8.76 -11.11
C ASP A 74 6.97 9.24 -10.91
N ALA A 75 6.57 10.26 -11.68
CA ALA A 75 5.18 10.72 -11.70
C ALA A 75 4.24 9.63 -12.21
N ILE A 76 4.62 8.92 -13.28
CA ILE A 76 3.85 7.80 -13.83
C ILE A 76 3.79 6.65 -12.82
N ARG A 77 4.90 6.26 -12.17
CA ARG A 77 4.87 5.23 -11.12
C ARG A 77 3.93 5.60 -9.98
N GLN A 78 3.93 6.88 -9.58
CA GLN A 78 3.05 7.37 -8.51
C GLN A 78 1.58 7.28 -8.89
N ILE A 79 1.18 7.66 -10.11
CA ILE A 79 -0.21 7.56 -10.55
C ILE A 79 -0.65 6.12 -10.82
N MET A 80 0.24 5.23 -11.24
CA MET A 80 -0.04 3.80 -11.42
C MET A 80 -0.36 3.13 -10.08
N GLY A 81 0.35 3.51 -9.01
CA GLY A 81 0.10 3.02 -7.66
C GLY A 81 0.04 1.49 -7.58
N PHE A 82 -1.08 0.98 -7.06
CA PHE A 82 -1.34 -0.46 -6.90
C PHE A 82 -2.13 -1.08 -8.06
N TYR A 83 -2.39 -0.33 -9.12
CA TYR A 83 -3.10 -0.89 -10.27
C TYR A 83 -2.24 -1.91 -11.03
N PRO A 84 -2.87 -2.91 -11.67
CA PRO A 84 -2.16 -3.95 -12.42
C PRO A 84 -1.61 -3.41 -13.74
N MET A 85 -0.63 -2.53 -13.63
CA MET A 85 -0.01 -1.86 -14.76
C MET A 85 1.49 -2.08 -14.78
N LYS A 86 2.06 -2.07 -15.97
CA LYS A 86 3.50 -2.13 -16.20
C LYS A 86 3.94 -0.89 -16.96
N MET A 87 5.05 -0.32 -16.53
CA MET A 87 5.74 0.74 -17.24
C MET A 87 7.06 0.20 -17.79
N THR A 88 7.28 0.40 -19.07
CA THR A 88 8.54 0.08 -19.75
C THR A 88 9.11 1.36 -20.34
N ILE A 89 10.41 1.58 -20.19
CA ILE A 89 11.11 2.75 -20.72
C ILE A 89 12.09 2.24 -21.79
N ASP A 90 11.97 2.80 -22.99
CA ASP A 90 12.86 2.54 -24.10
C ASP A 90 13.31 3.88 -24.72
N GLY A 91 14.52 4.31 -24.35
CA GLY A 91 15.04 5.62 -24.69
C GLY A 91 14.13 6.75 -24.20
N GLU A 92 13.60 7.54 -25.11
CA GLU A 92 12.65 8.62 -24.83
C GLU A 92 11.18 8.15 -24.76
N ASN A 93 10.91 6.87 -25.03
CA ASN A 93 9.54 6.34 -25.02
C ASN A 93 9.24 5.66 -23.69
N ILE A 94 8.10 6.01 -23.10
CA ILE A 94 7.53 5.34 -21.93
C ILE A 94 6.25 4.65 -22.40
N PHE A 95 6.17 3.34 -22.21
CA PHE A 95 5.00 2.54 -22.49
C PHE A 95 4.31 2.19 -21.17
N VAL A 96 3.01 2.47 -21.10
CA VAL A 96 2.16 2.10 -19.96
C VAL A 96 1.07 1.19 -20.46
N GLU A 97 1.01 -0.03 -19.96
CA GLU A 97 0.06 -1.06 -20.35
C GLU A 97 -0.56 -1.76 -19.14
N CYS A 98 -1.81 -2.17 -19.28
CA CYS A 98 -2.44 -3.04 -18.30
C CYS A 98 -1.86 -4.46 -18.44
N THR A 99 -1.36 -5.03 -17.33
CA THR A 99 -0.78 -6.39 -17.33
C THR A 99 -1.83 -7.48 -17.41
N GLN A 100 -3.09 -7.14 -17.12
CA GLN A 100 -4.22 -8.07 -17.07
C GLN A 100 -5.21 -7.70 -18.16
N LYS A 101 -5.03 -8.29 -19.33
CA LYS A 101 -5.89 -8.07 -20.52
C LYS A 101 -7.12 -8.96 -20.46
N THR A 102 -8.09 -8.64 -19.62
CA THR A 102 -9.41 -9.28 -19.65
C THR A 102 -10.44 -8.30 -20.23
N PRO A 103 -11.39 -8.77 -21.05
CA PRO A 103 -12.38 -7.89 -21.69
C PRO A 103 -13.35 -7.26 -20.69
N THR A 104 -13.41 -7.79 -19.47
CA THR A 104 -14.34 -7.34 -18.43
C THR A 104 -13.61 -7.01 -17.15
N LYS A 105 -14.11 -6.00 -16.44
CA LYS A 105 -13.56 -5.52 -15.16
C LYS A 105 -14.66 -5.47 -14.12
N MET A 106 -14.33 -5.70 -12.86
CA MET A 106 -15.20 -5.42 -11.73
C MET A 106 -14.80 -4.07 -11.13
N ILE A 107 -15.75 -3.13 -11.12
CA ILE A 107 -15.54 -1.75 -10.70
C ILE A 107 -16.50 -1.45 -9.55
N GLY A 108 -15.99 -1.00 -8.44
CA GLY A 108 -16.79 -0.66 -7.28
C GLY A 108 -16.13 0.35 -6.37
N ARG A 109 -16.84 0.70 -5.31
CA ARG A 109 -16.38 1.62 -4.27
C ARG A 109 -16.63 1.02 -2.89
N ILE A 110 -15.67 1.14 -2.00
CA ILE A 110 -15.79 0.72 -0.61
C ILE A 110 -16.02 1.96 0.25
N VAL A 111 -17.04 1.91 1.10
CA VAL A 111 -17.39 2.98 2.03
C VAL A 111 -17.62 2.42 3.43
N ASP A 112 -17.52 3.27 4.43
CA ASP A 112 -17.92 2.94 5.81
C ASP A 112 -19.44 3.19 6.03
N ALA A 113 -19.91 2.98 7.26
CA ALA A 113 -21.29 3.22 7.65
C ALA A 113 -21.74 4.69 7.54
N HIS A 114 -20.79 5.62 7.46
CA HIS A 114 -21.01 7.05 7.29
C HIS A 114 -20.83 7.52 5.83
N HIS A 115 -20.77 6.56 4.88
CA HIS A 115 -20.51 6.81 3.44
C HIS A 115 -19.14 7.47 3.13
N ARG A 116 -18.20 7.44 4.07
CA ARG A 116 -16.82 7.91 3.84
C ARG A 116 -16.06 6.83 3.06
N PRO A 117 -15.18 7.20 2.12
CA PRO A 117 -14.37 6.22 1.38
C PRO A 117 -13.43 5.47 2.33
N VAL A 118 -13.30 4.16 2.12
CA VAL A 118 -12.30 3.32 2.79
C VAL A 118 -11.16 3.08 1.82
N ASP A 119 -10.03 3.71 2.08
CA ASP A 119 -8.81 3.58 1.30
C ASP A 119 -8.01 2.34 1.69
N PHE A 120 -7.17 1.87 0.77
CA PHE A 120 -6.29 0.71 0.94
C PHE A 120 -6.97 -0.57 1.45
N ALA A 121 -8.28 -0.72 1.25
CA ALA A 121 -8.99 -1.95 1.52
C ALA A 121 -8.59 -3.02 0.50
N ASN A 122 -8.28 -4.23 0.97
CA ASN A 122 -8.01 -5.38 0.12
C ASN A 122 -9.30 -5.93 -0.45
N VAL A 123 -9.38 -6.05 -1.77
CA VAL A 123 -10.51 -6.61 -2.49
C VAL A 123 -10.05 -7.87 -3.21
N ALA A 124 -10.63 -9.02 -2.88
CA ALA A 124 -10.36 -10.29 -3.54
C ALA A 124 -11.61 -10.76 -4.30
N LEU A 125 -11.43 -11.11 -5.56
CA LEU A 125 -12.45 -11.73 -6.40
C LEU A 125 -12.25 -13.24 -6.37
N LEU A 126 -13.26 -13.96 -5.90
CA LEU A 126 -13.21 -15.41 -5.76
C LEU A 126 -14.22 -16.07 -6.70
N ASN A 127 -13.89 -17.26 -7.15
CA ASN A 127 -14.77 -18.07 -7.97
C ASN A 127 -15.97 -18.56 -7.12
N VAL A 128 -17.16 -18.44 -7.70
CA VAL A 128 -18.43 -18.82 -7.02
C VAL A 128 -18.51 -20.33 -6.75
N ARG A 129 -17.80 -21.19 -7.52
CA ARG A 129 -17.88 -22.64 -7.40
C ARG A 129 -17.03 -23.20 -6.27
N ASP A 130 -15.80 -22.74 -6.17
CA ASP A 130 -14.77 -23.34 -5.30
C ASP A 130 -14.05 -22.32 -4.41
N SER A 131 -14.48 -21.05 -4.46
CA SER A 131 -13.85 -19.94 -3.73
C SER A 131 -12.35 -19.74 -4.03
N SER A 132 -11.85 -20.30 -5.14
CA SER A 132 -10.48 -20.02 -5.59
C SER A 132 -10.32 -18.55 -5.96
N LEU A 133 -9.12 -18.00 -5.77
CA LEU A 133 -8.82 -16.63 -6.11
C LEU A 133 -8.78 -16.47 -7.64
N ILE A 134 -9.65 -15.62 -8.17
CA ILE A 134 -9.61 -15.20 -9.57
C ILE A 134 -8.60 -14.07 -9.73
N ASN A 135 -8.73 -13.03 -8.90
CA ASN A 135 -7.91 -11.84 -8.95
C ASN A 135 -8.08 -10.99 -7.68
N GLY A 136 -7.24 -9.98 -7.49
CA GLY A 136 -7.34 -9.08 -6.34
C GLY A 136 -6.75 -7.70 -6.62
N GLY A 137 -7.06 -6.77 -5.75
CA GLY A 137 -6.57 -5.39 -5.80
C GLY A 137 -6.82 -4.67 -4.49
N VAL A 138 -6.49 -3.39 -4.48
CA VAL A 138 -6.63 -2.51 -3.33
C VAL A 138 -7.41 -1.27 -3.74
N THR A 139 -8.21 -0.72 -2.84
CA THR A 139 -8.92 0.54 -3.10
C THR A 139 -7.96 1.73 -3.09
N ASN A 140 -8.25 2.72 -3.92
CA ASN A 140 -7.54 4.00 -3.92
C ASN A 140 -8.05 4.92 -2.79
N GLU A 141 -7.51 6.15 -2.70
CA GLU A 141 -7.89 7.17 -1.70
C GLU A 141 -9.39 7.55 -1.73
N ASN A 142 -10.09 7.30 -2.84
CA ASN A 142 -11.54 7.52 -2.97
C ASN A 142 -12.35 6.26 -2.62
N GLY A 143 -11.70 5.20 -2.14
CA GLY A 143 -12.32 3.91 -1.88
C GLY A 143 -12.69 3.14 -3.15
N GLN A 144 -12.25 3.55 -4.33
CA GLN A 144 -12.57 2.90 -5.61
C GLN A 144 -11.59 1.78 -5.91
N PHE A 145 -12.09 0.72 -6.54
CA PHE A 145 -11.28 -0.37 -7.09
C PHE A 145 -11.71 -0.72 -8.50
N VAL A 146 -10.74 -1.15 -9.30
CA VAL A 146 -10.90 -1.67 -10.64
C VAL A 146 -10.08 -2.94 -10.74
N ILE A 147 -10.74 -4.09 -10.86
CA ILE A 147 -10.08 -5.40 -10.90
C ILE A 147 -10.53 -6.14 -12.15
N PRO A 148 -9.61 -6.53 -13.05
CA PRO A 148 -9.92 -7.37 -14.19
C PRO A 148 -10.52 -8.71 -13.75
N CYS A 149 -11.63 -9.11 -14.39
CA CYS A 149 -12.35 -10.33 -14.04
C CYS A 149 -12.95 -10.96 -15.29
N GLY A 150 -12.46 -12.13 -15.67
CA GLY A 150 -12.97 -12.88 -16.84
C GLY A 150 -14.24 -13.69 -16.55
N ALA A 151 -14.68 -13.81 -15.30
CA ALA A 151 -15.88 -14.54 -14.90
C ALA A 151 -17.11 -13.61 -14.99
N ARG A 152 -18.27 -14.17 -15.37
CA ARG A 152 -19.54 -13.42 -15.39
C ARG A 152 -20.00 -13.00 -13.99
N LYS A 153 -19.63 -13.77 -12.96
CA LYS A 153 -20.03 -13.60 -11.56
C LYS A 153 -18.88 -14.00 -10.67
N ALA A 154 -18.63 -13.22 -9.61
CA ALA A 154 -17.59 -13.50 -8.65
C ALA A 154 -18.06 -13.16 -7.23
N ILE A 155 -17.50 -13.86 -6.24
CA ILE A 155 -17.59 -13.47 -4.85
C ILE A 155 -16.57 -12.36 -4.62
N VAL A 156 -17.03 -11.23 -4.11
CA VAL A 156 -16.18 -10.11 -3.72
C VAL A 156 -15.97 -10.16 -2.22
N ARG A 157 -14.74 -10.41 -1.81
CA ARG A 157 -14.33 -10.37 -0.40
C ARG A 157 -13.50 -9.12 -0.14
N VAL A 158 -14.00 -8.27 0.74
CA VAL A 158 -13.33 -7.01 1.10
C VAL A 158 -12.88 -7.08 2.55
N SER A 159 -11.62 -6.76 2.80
CA SER A 159 -11.04 -6.69 4.13
C SER A 159 -10.21 -5.42 4.31
N CYS A 160 -10.34 -4.78 5.46
CA CYS A 160 -9.57 -3.62 5.85
C CYS A 160 -9.35 -3.64 7.37
N VAL A 161 -8.21 -3.11 7.81
CA VAL A 161 -7.91 -2.99 9.25
C VAL A 161 -8.93 -2.07 9.92
N GLY A 162 -9.49 -2.50 11.05
CA GLY A 162 -10.54 -1.75 11.76
C GLY A 162 -11.97 -1.99 11.26
N TYR A 163 -12.16 -2.87 10.27
CA TYR A 163 -13.47 -3.21 9.72
C TYR A 163 -13.72 -4.72 9.72
N HIS A 164 -14.99 -5.11 9.82
CA HIS A 164 -15.41 -6.49 9.57
C HIS A 164 -15.29 -6.81 8.08
N THR A 165 -14.79 -8.01 7.78
CA THR A 165 -14.71 -8.49 6.40
C THR A 165 -16.11 -8.59 5.80
N ALA A 166 -16.32 -7.97 4.64
CA ALA A 166 -17.54 -8.12 3.85
C ALA A 166 -17.32 -9.17 2.76
N VAL A 167 -18.32 -10.03 2.56
CA VAL A 167 -18.31 -11.05 1.49
C VAL A 167 -19.68 -11.06 0.85
N ASP A 168 -19.74 -10.84 -0.45
CA ASP A 168 -20.98 -10.89 -1.20
C ASP A 168 -20.69 -11.28 -2.67
N THR A 169 -21.74 -11.61 -3.43
CA THR A 169 -21.60 -12.10 -4.78
C THR A 169 -22.20 -11.11 -5.79
N TYR A 170 -21.40 -10.70 -6.77
CA TYR A 170 -21.78 -9.72 -7.77
C TYR A 170 -21.58 -10.23 -9.20
N ASN A 171 -22.38 -9.70 -10.13
CA ASN A 171 -22.09 -9.83 -11.54
C ASN A 171 -20.93 -8.90 -11.92
N THR A 172 -20.10 -9.32 -12.87
CA THR A 172 -18.97 -8.51 -13.36
C THR A 172 -19.46 -7.24 -14.03
N GLY A 173 -18.77 -6.13 -13.80
CA GLY A 173 -19.13 -4.79 -14.26
C GLY A 173 -19.10 -3.78 -13.11
N LYS A 174 -19.87 -2.71 -13.23
CA LYS A 174 -20.00 -1.68 -12.18
C LYS A 174 -20.97 -2.17 -11.10
N ILE A 175 -20.47 -2.44 -9.90
CA ILE A 175 -21.24 -3.03 -8.80
C ILE A 175 -21.69 -2.02 -7.73
N GLY A 176 -21.37 -0.73 -7.92
CA GLY A 176 -21.75 0.31 -6.96
C GLY A 176 -20.88 0.34 -5.71
N SER A 177 -21.47 0.66 -4.56
CA SER A 177 -20.75 0.79 -3.28
C SER A 177 -21.01 -0.39 -2.36
N ILE A 178 -19.93 -0.89 -1.75
CA ILE A 178 -19.98 -1.91 -0.68
C ILE A 178 -19.67 -1.21 0.65
N THR A 179 -20.55 -1.39 1.64
CA THR A 179 -20.38 -0.77 2.96
C THR A 179 -19.70 -1.72 3.91
N LEU A 180 -18.60 -1.30 4.51
CA LEU A 180 -17.93 -2.01 5.60
C LEU A 180 -18.45 -1.53 6.97
N LYS A 181 -18.62 -2.48 7.89
CA LYS A 181 -18.96 -2.20 9.29
C LYS A 181 -17.67 -2.09 10.09
N GLU A 182 -17.54 -1.05 10.90
CA GLU A 182 -16.40 -0.88 11.80
C GLU A 182 -16.33 -2.06 12.80
N ALA A 183 -15.14 -2.64 12.92
CA ALA A 183 -14.85 -3.64 13.93
C ALA A 183 -14.48 -2.92 15.22
N THR A 184 -15.36 -2.91 16.21
CA THR A 184 -15.00 -2.49 17.56
C THR A 184 -14.02 -3.50 18.12
N LEU A 185 -12.73 -3.18 18.12
CA LEU A 185 -11.72 -3.91 18.86
C LEU A 185 -12.01 -3.68 20.36
N ASN A 186 -12.84 -4.51 20.96
CA ASN A 186 -12.86 -4.65 22.39
C ASN A 186 -11.51 -5.25 22.80
N LEU A 187 -10.53 -4.39 23.03
CA LEU A 187 -9.33 -4.77 23.76
C LEU A 187 -9.81 -5.20 25.13
N GLN A 188 -10.03 -6.50 25.32
CA GLN A 188 -10.24 -7.05 26.66
C GLN A 188 -9.01 -6.62 27.45
N LYS A 189 -9.27 -5.73 28.42
CA LYS A 189 -8.24 -5.26 29.34
C LYS A 189 -7.68 -6.50 30.04
N VAL A 190 -6.52 -6.96 29.59
CA VAL A 190 -5.79 -8.00 30.31
C VAL A 190 -5.37 -7.40 31.63
N ILE A 191 -6.19 -7.62 32.67
CA ILE A 191 -5.85 -7.25 34.03
C ILE A 191 -4.88 -8.32 34.52
N VAL A 192 -3.59 -8.07 34.37
CA VAL A 192 -2.56 -8.87 35.02
C VAL A 192 -2.64 -8.55 36.53
N LYS A 193 -3.37 -9.36 37.27
CA LYS A 193 -3.36 -9.32 38.73
C LYS A 193 -2.05 -9.94 39.19
N ALA A 194 -1.01 -9.13 39.31
CA ALA A 194 0.23 -9.58 39.96
C ALA A 194 -0.06 -9.78 41.47
N VAL A 195 -0.19 -11.02 41.91
CA VAL A 195 -0.28 -11.36 43.34
C VAL A 195 1.15 -11.38 43.89
N ARG A 196 1.43 -10.50 44.85
CA ARG A 196 2.73 -10.52 45.54
C ARG A 196 2.93 -11.80 46.35
N PRO A 197 4.11 -12.46 46.30
CA PRO A 197 4.39 -13.63 47.07
C PRO A 197 4.31 -13.30 48.54
N LYS A 198 3.62 -14.16 49.33
CA LYS A 198 3.55 -14.03 50.79
C LYS A 198 4.56 -14.95 51.41
N THR A 199 5.49 -14.38 52.17
CA THR A 199 6.48 -15.14 52.98
C THR A 199 6.03 -15.20 54.41
N LYS A 200 5.97 -16.40 55.00
CA LYS A 200 5.64 -16.65 56.41
C LYS A 200 6.88 -17.23 57.10
N LEU A 201 7.11 -16.80 58.35
CA LEU A 201 8.10 -17.39 59.21
C LEU A 201 7.47 -18.62 59.89
N THR A 202 8.08 -19.77 59.74
CA THR A 202 7.73 -21.02 60.40
C THR A 202 8.82 -21.42 61.38
N ARG A 203 8.61 -22.46 62.22
CA ARG A 203 9.65 -22.96 63.11
C ARG A 203 10.89 -23.50 62.37
N GLU A 204 10.75 -23.86 61.12
CA GLU A 204 11.80 -24.45 60.27
C GLU A 204 12.46 -23.44 59.33
N GLY A 205 11.96 -22.16 59.31
CA GLY A 205 12.50 -21.12 58.45
C GLY A 205 11.44 -20.31 57.72
N PHE A 206 11.82 -19.64 56.61
CA PHE A 206 10.92 -18.86 55.80
C PHE A 206 10.26 -19.72 54.74
N GLN A 207 8.94 -19.66 54.65
CA GLN A 207 8.14 -20.33 53.62
C GLN A 207 7.50 -19.28 52.69
N THR A 208 7.82 -19.31 51.41
CA THR A 208 7.28 -18.38 50.42
C THR A 208 6.34 -19.12 49.44
N GLN A 209 5.12 -18.61 49.28
CA GLN A 209 4.17 -19.17 48.31
C GLN A 209 4.52 -18.67 46.92
N VAL A 210 4.87 -19.58 46.02
CA VAL A 210 5.26 -19.29 44.63
C VAL A 210 4.07 -19.42 43.66
N GLN A 211 3.20 -20.42 43.87
CA GLN A 211 2.11 -20.73 42.98
C GLN A 211 1.08 -19.59 42.90
N GLY A 212 0.75 -19.15 41.67
CA GLY A 212 -0.21 -18.07 41.44
C GLY A 212 0.34 -16.67 41.75
N THR A 213 1.66 -16.50 41.90
CA THR A 213 2.34 -15.22 42.10
C THR A 213 3.23 -14.91 40.91
N ILE A 214 3.82 -13.70 40.87
CA ILE A 214 4.80 -13.30 39.84
C ILE A 214 6.04 -14.22 39.79
N LEU A 215 6.26 -15.01 40.83
CA LEU A 215 7.37 -15.98 40.90
C LEU A 215 7.05 -17.30 40.18
N SER A 216 5.80 -17.57 39.83
CA SER A 216 5.41 -18.82 39.15
C SER A 216 5.95 -18.92 37.72
N ASP A 217 6.29 -17.79 37.10
CA ASP A 217 6.81 -17.73 35.72
C ASP A 217 8.36 -17.77 35.65
N ALA A 218 9.04 -17.92 36.79
CA ALA A 218 10.48 -18.09 36.82
C ALA A 218 10.88 -19.44 36.22
N GLY A 219 11.51 -19.43 35.03
CA GLY A 219 11.86 -20.62 34.27
C GLY A 219 12.87 -21.57 34.92
N MET A 220 13.67 -21.11 35.89
CA MET A 220 14.63 -21.91 36.65
C MET A 220 14.53 -21.64 38.14
N VAL A 221 14.72 -22.69 38.95
CA VAL A 221 14.74 -22.60 40.43
C VAL A 221 15.78 -21.60 40.93
N ALA A 222 16.94 -21.49 40.28
CA ALA A 222 17.97 -20.55 40.61
C ALA A 222 17.56 -19.07 40.48
N ASP A 223 16.74 -18.76 39.49
CA ASP A 223 16.23 -17.39 39.27
C ASP A 223 15.10 -17.07 40.25
N LEU A 224 14.33 -18.09 40.63
CA LEU A 224 13.32 -17.99 41.66
C LEU A 224 13.93 -17.67 43.01
N LEU A 225 15.03 -18.33 43.40
CA LEU A 225 15.73 -18.11 44.65
C LEU A 225 16.33 -16.69 44.77
N LYS A 226 16.75 -16.07 43.67
CA LYS A 226 17.22 -14.68 43.64
C LYS A 226 16.13 -13.64 43.93
N GLN A 227 14.86 -14.00 43.66
CA GLN A 227 13.72 -13.10 43.81
C GLN A 227 12.98 -13.27 45.15
N VAL A 228 13.31 -14.31 45.93
CA VAL A 228 12.76 -14.51 47.25
C VAL A 228 13.52 -13.65 48.27
N PRO A 229 12.85 -12.79 49.05
CA PRO A 229 13.50 -11.96 50.06
C PRO A 229 14.18 -12.85 51.14
N ARG A 230 15.46 -12.66 51.35
CA ARG A 230 16.26 -13.28 52.44
C ARG A 230 16.50 -14.79 52.32
N VAL A 231 16.95 -15.24 51.18
CA VAL A 231 17.73 -16.48 51.09
C VAL A 231 19.20 -16.12 50.97
#